data_51a11e97070e6f475331b14b6a321323
#
_entry.id   51a11e97070e6f475331b14b6a321323
#
_cell.length_a   1.000
_cell.length_b   1.000
_cell.length_c   1.000
_cell.angle_alpha   90.00
_cell.angle_beta   90.00
_cell.angle_gamma   90.00
#
_symmetry.space_group_name_H-M   'P 1'
#
loop_
_entity.id
_entity.type
_entity.pdbx_description
1 polymer ?
#
loop_
_entity_poly.entity_id
_entity_poly.type
_entity_poly.pdbx_seq_one_letter_code
_entity_poly.pdbx_strand_id
1 'polypeptide(L)'
;MATGSGPTKSTAAASVVEQVAADLLARTHRGVIVDSPPGAGKSTLVVEIARRLAATGEPVMVVAQTNEQVDDLVDRMAAKHGPVAGGMMTIGRLSASTYAPTDRVQRYLGHGVTIGGKYAELGTPQVTIATAAKWTRFGEDMTWPWAILDEAYQMRSDGLLAIAPRFASGCALFVGDPGQLDPFATVGADRWAGSAWDPTDSAVAVVRAHNPDLPVHRLPFSWRLPASAADLVARAFYPFTPFEAGTEHSDRSLALGAPGRAGRGVQGAGSDGHRKQLDEALQTAAETGWACYELPARYTVRTDAEALNACADLAARLLARGATAVDSISYPEGHEVTADRIAVGAAHRDQVSAIRAALDRHGPATRDITVDTANRLQGREYDVTIVLHPLSGRRDATAFHLETGRLCVLLSRHRHACIVVARAGISDLLDAHPHTDPVYLNVPVRFPDGWEAHQTILAHLAAGAGAGAGRAG
;
A
#
# COMPACT_ATOMS: atom_id res chain seq x y z
N MET A 1 28.27 20.17 28.84
CA MET A 1 27.76 20.31 27.45
C MET A 1 26.59 19.38 27.32
N ALA A 2 25.38 19.90 27.29
CA ALA A 2 24.18 19.10 27.10
C ALA A 2 24.11 18.66 25.63
N THR A 3 24.27 17.37 25.39
CA THR A 3 24.00 16.75 24.10
C THR A 3 22.48 16.81 23.90
N GLY A 4 22.01 17.79 23.13
CA GLY A 4 20.62 17.88 22.72
C GLY A 4 20.25 16.61 21.97
N SER A 5 19.38 15.77 22.57
CA SER A 5 18.72 14.69 21.86
C SER A 5 17.95 15.31 20.69
N GLY A 6 18.28 14.94 19.46
CA GLY A 6 17.53 15.33 18.27
C GLY A 6 16.04 14.95 18.42
N PRO A 7 15.16 15.56 17.62
CA PRO A 7 13.73 15.27 17.69
C PRO A 7 13.48 13.76 17.48
N THR A 8 12.59 13.19 18.26
CA THR A 8 12.18 11.80 18.09
C THR A 8 11.51 11.62 16.70
N LYS A 9 11.55 10.42 16.12
CA LYS A 9 10.88 10.10 14.83
C LYS A 9 9.40 10.54 14.84
N SER A 10 8.72 10.36 15.95
CA SER A 10 7.32 10.80 16.12
C SER A 10 7.18 12.32 16.08
N THR A 11 8.09 13.07 16.71
CA THR A 11 8.08 14.55 16.69
C THR A 11 8.38 15.06 15.29
N ALA A 12 9.30 14.46 14.56
CA ALA A 12 9.60 14.83 13.18
C ALA A 12 8.40 14.58 12.24
N ALA A 13 7.72 13.44 12.38
CA ALA A 13 6.50 13.17 11.60
C ALA A 13 5.38 14.17 11.95
N ALA A 14 5.19 14.52 13.23
CA ALA A 14 4.23 15.52 13.65
C ALA A 14 4.54 16.90 13.08
N SER A 15 5.83 17.30 13.00
CA SER A 15 6.25 18.57 12.40
C SER A 15 5.82 18.71 10.94
N VAL A 16 5.82 17.61 10.16
CA VAL A 16 5.31 17.65 8.78
C VAL A 16 3.82 17.98 8.74
N VAL A 17 3.03 17.40 9.64
CA VAL A 17 1.58 17.71 9.75
C VAL A 17 1.35 19.19 10.07
N GLU A 18 2.17 19.77 10.98
CA GLU A 18 2.11 21.19 11.31
C GLU A 18 2.44 22.08 10.10
N GLN A 19 3.48 21.75 9.34
CA GLN A 19 3.89 22.49 8.15
C GLN A 19 2.82 22.43 7.06
N VAL A 20 2.27 21.24 6.79
CA VAL A 20 1.17 21.06 5.81
C VAL A 20 -0.05 21.88 6.21
N ALA A 21 -0.41 21.88 7.50
CA ALA A 21 -1.54 22.67 7.98
C ALA A 21 -1.29 24.17 7.84
N ALA A 22 -0.07 24.63 8.17
CA ALA A 22 0.31 26.03 8.06
C ALA A 22 0.24 26.53 6.60
N ASP A 23 0.78 25.77 5.63
CA ASP A 23 0.76 26.14 4.22
C ASP A 23 -0.68 26.18 3.66
N LEU A 24 -1.53 25.21 4.04
CA LEU A 24 -2.94 25.22 3.64
C LEU A 24 -3.67 26.42 4.21
N LEU A 25 -3.55 26.69 5.50
CA LEU A 25 -4.24 27.79 6.18
C LEU A 25 -3.73 29.17 5.73
N ALA A 26 -2.48 29.29 5.35
CA ALA A 26 -1.92 30.53 4.77
C ALA A 26 -2.52 30.86 3.40
N ARG A 27 -3.01 29.87 2.65
CA ARG A 27 -3.61 30.02 1.29
C ARG A 27 -2.70 30.77 0.30
N THR A 28 -1.39 30.74 0.52
CA THR A 28 -0.41 31.36 -0.39
C THR A 28 -0.38 30.64 -1.73
N HIS A 29 -0.58 29.31 -1.69
CA HIS A 29 -0.71 28.45 -2.86
C HIS A 29 -2.09 27.83 -2.91
N ARG A 30 -2.52 27.47 -4.11
CA ARG A 30 -3.83 26.80 -4.32
C ARG A 30 -3.80 25.31 -4.05
N GLY A 31 -2.64 24.77 -3.69
CA GLY A 31 -2.49 23.36 -3.35
C GLY A 31 -1.22 23.09 -2.56
N VAL A 32 -1.22 21.98 -1.87
CA VAL A 32 -0.08 21.40 -1.17
C VAL A 32 -0.02 19.93 -1.54
N ILE A 33 1.18 19.41 -1.77
CA ILE A 33 1.42 18.00 -2.11
C ILE A 33 2.11 17.34 -0.92
N VAL A 34 1.68 16.13 -0.58
CA VAL A 34 2.34 15.28 0.44
C VAL A 34 2.69 13.92 -0.16
N ASP A 35 3.99 13.68 -0.32
CA ASP A 35 4.53 12.38 -0.68
C ASP A 35 4.56 11.49 0.57
N SER A 36 3.89 10.36 0.49
CA SER A 36 3.71 9.44 1.62
C SER A 36 4.13 8.02 1.23
N PRO A 37 5.30 7.54 1.67
CA PRO A 37 5.71 6.16 1.41
C PRO A 37 4.79 5.15 2.12
N PRO A 38 4.94 3.84 1.83
CA PRO A 38 4.08 2.81 2.40
C PRO A 38 4.08 2.84 3.93
N GLY A 39 2.88 2.97 4.52
CA GLY A 39 2.74 2.95 5.98
C GLY A 39 3.27 4.16 6.72
N ALA A 40 3.48 5.31 6.05
CA ALA A 40 4.00 6.53 6.69
C ALA A 40 2.96 7.30 7.54
N GLY A 41 1.72 6.80 7.66
CA GLY A 41 0.69 7.48 8.43
C GLY A 41 -0.18 8.44 7.62
N LYS A 42 -0.25 8.25 6.31
CA LYS A 42 -1.07 9.05 5.38
C LYS A 42 -2.50 9.30 5.89
N SER A 43 -3.23 8.25 6.24
CA SER A 43 -4.61 8.39 6.72
C SER A 43 -4.68 9.19 8.04
N THR A 44 -3.67 9.09 8.90
CA THR A 44 -3.58 9.90 10.12
C THR A 44 -3.40 11.37 9.79
N LEU A 45 -2.54 11.70 8.81
CA LEU A 45 -2.37 13.05 8.31
C LEU A 45 -3.68 13.59 7.72
N VAL A 46 -4.35 12.83 6.84
CA VAL A 46 -5.63 13.21 6.23
C VAL A 46 -6.68 13.53 7.28
N VAL A 47 -6.82 12.67 8.29
CA VAL A 47 -7.78 12.85 9.39
C VAL A 47 -7.47 14.12 10.20
N GLU A 48 -6.21 14.35 10.54
CA GLU A 48 -5.79 15.51 11.33
C GLU A 48 -5.92 16.82 10.54
N ILE A 49 -5.55 16.84 9.27
CA ILE A 49 -5.73 18.02 8.41
C ILE A 49 -7.23 18.31 8.21
N ALA A 50 -8.05 17.30 7.94
CA ALA A 50 -9.48 17.48 7.80
C ALA A 50 -10.09 18.13 9.06
N ARG A 51 -9.67 17.69 10.26
CA ARG A 51 -10.09 18.28 11.52
C ARG A 51 -9.70 19.78 11.64
N ARG A 52 -8.46 20.10 11.29
CA ARG A 52 -7.95 21.48 11.37
C ARG A 52 -8.66 22.40 10.39
N LEU A 53 -8.86 21.94 9.16
CA LEU A 53 -9.60 22.70 8.17
C LEU A 53 -11.07 22.87 8.56
N ALA A 54 -11.73 21.84 9.07
CA ALA A 54 -13.10 21.93 9.58
C ALA A 54 -13.24 22.91 10.77
N ALA A 55 -12.19 23.04 11.60
CA ALA A 55 -12.16 23.97 12.71
C ALA A 55 -12.16 25.46 12.28
N THR A 56 -11.89 25.77 11.00
CA THR A 56 -12.05 27.14 10.45
C THR A 56 -13.51 27.54 10.30
N GLY A 57 -14.46 26.61 10.45
CA GLY A 57 -15.88 26.81 10.19
C GLY A 57 -16.29 26.65 8.71
N GLU A 58 -15.33 26.38 7.84
CA GLU A 58 -15.58 26.16 6.41
C GLU A 58 -15.69 24.66 6.07
N PRO A 59 -16.57 24.26 5.16
CA PRO A 59 -16.76 22.86 4.80
C PRO A 59 -15.55 22.26 4.06
N VAL A 60 -15.24 21.02 4.36
CA VAL A 60 -14.13 20.26 3.78
C VAL A 60 -14.65 19.15 2.88
N MET A 61 -14.17 19.11 1.65
CA MET A 61 -14.36 18.03 0.68
C MET A 61 -13.24 17.00 0.83
N VAL A 62 -13.56 15.72 0.95
CA VAL A 62 -12.57 14.63 0.94
C VAL A 62 -12.88 13.66 -0.19
N VAL A 63 -11.86 13.35 -0.97
CA VAL A 63 -11.94 12.46 -2.14
C VAL A 63 -11.08 11.24 -1.89
N ALA A 64 -11.64 10.05 -2.07
CA ALA A 64 -10.89 8.79 -2.10
C ALA A 64 -11.22 8.01 -3.39
N GLN A 65 -10.46 6.95 -3.68
CA GLN A 65 -10.64 6.23 -4.94
C GLN A 65 -11.72 5.12 -4.86
N THR A 66 -11.85 4.48 -3.68
CA THR A 66 -12.76 3.35 -3.48
C THR A 66 -13.70 3.55 -2.30
N ASN A 67 -14.82 2.81 -2.29
CA ASN A 67 -15.74 2.83 -1.14
C ASN A 67 -15.07 2.34 0.14
N GLU A 68 -14.17 1.36 0.06
CA GLU A 68 -13.43 0.85 1.22
C GLU A 68 -12.54 1.93 1.85
N GLN A 69 -11.85 2.74 1.02
CA GLN A 69 -11.06 3.88 1.50
C GLN A 69 -11.95 4.98 2.11
N VAL A 70 -13.09 5.27 1.50
CA VAL A 70 -14.08 6.21 2.08
C VAL A 70 -14.53 5.73 3.46
N ASP A 71 -14.89 4.45 3.59
CA ASP A 71 -15.35 3.86 4.85
C ASP A 71 -14.25 3.86 5.92
N ASP A 72 -13.00 3.58 5.55
CA ASP A 72 -11.85 3.66 6.47
C ASP A 72 -11.63 5.10 6.98
N LEU A 73 -11.72 6.10 6.09
CA LEU A 73 -11.59 7.50 6.50
C LEU A 73 -12.75 7.95 7.40
N VAL A 74 -13.99 7.56 7.09
CA VAL A 74 -15.17 7.84 7.96
C VAL A 74 -14.96 7.23 9.33
N ASP A 75 -14.56 5.95 9.39
CA ASP A 75 -14.30 5.25 10.66
C ASP A 75 -13.24 5.96 11.49
N ARG A 76 -12.07 6.25 10.89
CA ARG A 76 -10.96 6.92 11.58
C ARG A 76 -11.31 8.33 12.06
N MET A 77 -12.00 9.12 11.24
CA MET A 77 -12.42 10.46 11.62
C MET A 77 -13.46 10.42 12.75
N ALA A 78 -14.47 9.56 12.62
CA ALA A 78 -15.52 9.43 13.64
C ALA A 78 -14.98 8.85 14.96
N ALA A 79 -14.10 7.85 14.89
CA ALA A 79 -13.46 7.25 16.07
C ALA A 79 -12.57 8.23 16.84
N LYS A 80 -11.94 9.17 16.15
CA LYS A 80 -10.97 10.08 16.78
C LYS A 80 -11.56 11.44 17.14
N HIS A 81 -12.48 11.97 16.34
CA HIS A 81 -12.94 13.34 16.43
C HIS A 81 -14.46 13.50 16.41
N GLY A 82 -15.20 12.41 16.21
CA GLY A 82 -16.66 12.41 16.24
C GLY A 82 -17.24 12.44 17.66
N PRO A 83 -18.57 12.63 17.78
CA PRO A 83 -19.27 12.68 19.06
C PRO A 83 -19.05 11.46 19.96
N VAL A 84 -18.93 10.27 19.40
CA VAL A 84 -18.64 9.02 20.16
C VAL A 84 -17.30 9.11 20.90
N ALA A 85 -16.34 9.85 20.37
CA ALA A 85 -15.05 10.10 21.01
C ALA A 85 -15.00 11.38 21.84
N GLY A 86 -16.17 12.02 22.10
CA GLY A 86 -16.25 13.30 22.81
C GLY A 86 -15.87 14.52 21.95
N GLY A 87 -15.67 14.35 20.64
CA GLY A 87 -15.44 15.43 19.68
C GLY A 87 -16.75 15.99 19.13
N MET A 88 -16.65 16.94 18.21
CA MET A 88 -17.81 17.61 17.59
C MET A 88 -17.83 17.51 16.06
N MET A 89 -16.92 16.74 15.46
CA MET A 89 -16.83 16.64 14.01
C MET A 89 -18.04 15.90 13.43
N THR A 90 -18.71 16.55 12.49
CA THR A 90 -19.81 15.95 11.72
C THR A 90 -19.32 15.56 10.34
N ILE A 91 -19.65 14.34 9.93
CA ILE A 91 -19.16 13.71 8.69
C ILE A 91 -20.36 13.31 7.82
N GLY A 92 -20.36 13.77 6.60
CA GLY A 92 -21.29 13.35 5.56
C GLY A 92 -20.63 12.41 4.58
N ARG A 93 -21.19 11.23 4.37
CA ARG A 93 -20.75 10.29 3.35
C ARG A 93 -21.69 10.35 2.14
N LEU A 94 -21.23 10.90 1.03
CA LEU A 94 -21.96 10.83 -0.24
C LEU A 94 -21.78 9.45 -0.88
N SER A 95 -22.89 8.80 -1.24
CA SER A 95 -22.86 7.43 -1.77
C SER A 95 -23.87 7.26 -2.93
N ALA A 96 -23.74 6.16 -3.66
CA ALA A 96 -24.80 5.70 -4.56
C ALA A 96 -25.96 5.12 -3.72
N SER A 97 -27.15 5.08 -4.31
CA SER A 97 -28.35 4.50 -3.66
C SER A 97 -28.23 3.00 -3.37
N THR A 98 -27.32 2.32 -4.06
CA THR A 98 -27.04 0.88 -3.88
C THR A 98 -25.97 0.61 -2.81
N TYR A 99 -25.40 1.65 -2.20
CA TYR A 99 -24.39 1.46 -1.16
C TYR A 99 -25.04 0.98 0.15
N ALA A 100 -24.52 -0.10 0.70
CA ALA A 100 -24.83 -0.56 2.05
C ALA A 100 -23.66 -0.21 2.98
N PRO A 101 -23.90 0.45 4.12
CA PRO A 101 -22.84 0.79 5.05
C PRO A 101 -22.22 -0.47 5.65
N THR A 102 -20.89 -0.48 5.74
CA THR A 102 -20.15 -1.52 6.48
C THR A 102 -20.33 -1.33 7.99
N ASP A 103 -20.12 -2.39 8.78
CA ASP A 103 -20.20 -2.33 10.25
C ASP A 103 -19.33 -1.20 10.84
N ARG A 104 -18.19 -0.91 10.19
CA ARG A 104 -17.30 0.20 10.56
C ARG A 104 -18.00 1.56 10.53
N VAL A 105 -18.82 1.80 9.53
CA VAL A 105 -19.56 3.07 9.35
C VAL A 105 -20.86 3.04 10.13
N GLN A 106 -21.56 1.90 10.14
CA GLN A 106 -22.88 1.75 10.73
C GLN A 106 -22.92 2.12 12.21
N ARG A 107 -21.87 1.80 12.96
CA ARG A 107 -21.77 2.13 14.41
C ARG A 107 -21.77 3.62 14.73
N TYR A 108 -21.50 4.50 13.74
CA TYR A 108 -21.49 5.96 13.94
C TYR A 108 -22.71 6.66 13.34
N LEU A 109 -23.61 5.94 12.68
CA LEU A 109 -24.83 6.55 12.12
C LEU A 109 -25.70 7.14 13.20
N GLY A 110 -26.14 8.40 13.02
CA GLY A 110 -26.85 9.16 14.03
C GLY A 110 -25.97 9.73 15.16
N HIS A 111 -24.67 9.39 15.16
CA HIS A 111 -23.67 9.86 16.11
C HIS A 111 -22.58 10.68 15.43
N GLY A 112 -22.99 11.69 14.65
CA GLY A 112 -22.09 12.57 13.91
C GLY A 112 -21.75 12.10 12.50
N VAL A 113 -22.21 10.94 12.07
CA VAL A 113 -22.07 10.43 10.70
C VAL A 113 -23.43 10.32 10.03
N THR A 114 -23.56 10.90 8.84
CA THR A 114 -24.76 10.83 7.98
C THR A 114 -24.40 10.31 6.60
N ILE A 115 -25.24 9.47 6.02
CA ILE A 115 -25.09 8.96 4.65
C ILE A 115 -26.22 9.47 3.78
N GLY A 116 -25.90 9.90 2.58
CA GLY A 116 -26.92 10.37 1.62
C GLY A 116 -26.47 10.24 0.16
N GLY A 117 -27.43 10.21 -0.72
CA GLY A 117 -27.22 10.26 -2.17
C GLY A 117 -27.01 11.68 -2.69
N LYS A 118 -27.55 12.67 -1.96
CA LYS A 118 -27.47 14.12 -2.24
C LYS A 118 -26.94 14.85 -1.01
N TYR A 119 -26.34 16.03 -1.23
CA TYR A 119 -25.77 16.82 -0.13
C TYR A 119 -26.84 17.27 0.87
N ALA A 120 -28.03 17.65 0.39
CA ALA A 120 -29.14 18.07 1.24
C ALA A 120 -29.55 17.00 2.28
N GLU A 121 -29.30 15.72 2.00
CA GLU A 121 -29.60 14.60 2.89
C GLU A 121 -28.57 14.45 4.03
N LEU A 122 -27.43 15.15 3.95
CA LEU A 122 -26.33 15.03 4.90
C LEU A 122 -26.42 15.99 6.09
N GLY A 123 -27.30 17.02 6.04
CA GLY A 123 -27.47 17.97 7.12
C GLY A 123 -26.29 18.92 7.34
N THR A 124 -25.66 19.40 6.27
CA THR A 124 -24.54 20.36 6.30
C THR A 124 -23.35 19.91 7.18
N PRO A 125 -22.72 18.75 6.87
CA PRO A 125 -21.61 18.26 7.65
C PRO A 125 -20.36 19.13 7.48
N GLN A 126 -19.50 19.17 8.49
CA GLN A 126 -18.21 19.85 8.42
C GLN A 126 -17.25 19.20 7.41
N VAL A 127 -17.30 17.87 7.31
CA VAL A 127 -16.49 17.10 6.35
C VAL A 127 -17.39 16.25 5.48
N THR A 128 -17.29 16.39 4.16
CA THR A 128 -18.03 15.55 3.21
C THR A 128 -17.05 14.62 2.48
N ILE A 129 -17.28 13.32 2.59
CA ILE A 129 -16.40 12.31 2.01
C ILE A 129 -17.14 11.52 0.92
N ALA A 130 -16.49 11.31 -0.22
CA ALA A 130 -16.99 10.44 -1.28
C ALA A 130 -15.87 9.91 -2.16
N THR A 131 -16.21 8.92 -3.00
CA THR A 131 -15.29 8.48 -4.06
C THR A 131 -15.18 9.53 -5.18
N ALA A 132 -14.05 9.57 -5.88
CA ALA A 132 -13.86 10.41 -7.07
C ALA A 132 -15.00 10.24 -8.08
N ALA A 133 -15.41 8.99 -8.34
CA ALA A 133 -16.52 8.69 -9.23
C ALA A 133 -17.87 9.26 -8.75
N LYS A 134 -18.10 9.38 -7.46
CA LYS A 134 -19.30 10.02 -6.91
C LYS A 134 -19.22 11.54 -7.05
N TRP A 135 -18.06 12.14 -6.77
CA TRP A 135 -17.83 13.58 -6.96
C TRP A 135 -17.96 14.02 -8.41
N THR A 136 -17.50 13.22 -9.36
CA THR A 136 -17.69 13.49 -10.80
C THR A 136 -19.18 13.58 -11.18
N ARG A 137 -20.04 12.79 -10.53
CA ARG A 137 -21.49 12.76 -10.77
C ARG A 137 -22.28 13.69 -9.85
N PHE A 138 -21.62 14.49 -9.07
CA PHE A 138 -22.27 15.45 -8.18
C PHE A 138 -22.87 16.58 -9.01
N GLY A 139 -24.19 16.68 -9.03
CA GLY A 139 -24.96 17.59 -9.92
C GLY A 139 -25.35 18.92 -9.29
N GLU A 140 -24.94 19.20 -8.06
CA GLU A 140 -25.30 20.43 -7.33
C GLU A 140 -24.22 21.51 -7.59
N ASP A 141 -24.64 22.78 -7.70
CA ASP A 141 -23.74 23.93 -7.89
C ASP A 141 -23.13 24.37 -6.53
N MET A 142 -22.43 23.45 -5.90
CA MET A 142 -21.71 23.72 -4.64
C MET A 142 -20.21 23.70 -4.87
N THR A 143 -19.51 24.56 -4.13
CA THR A 143 -18.05 24.59 -4.06
C THR A 143 -17.57 24.47 -2.63
N TRP A 144 -16.38 23.90 -2.48
CA TRP A 144 -15.70 23.73 -1.20
C TRP A 144 -14.44 24.59 -1.15
N PRO A 145 -14.24 25.36 -0.09
CA PRO A 145 -13.02 26.12 0.11
C PRO A 145 -11.81 25.22 0.40
N TRP A 146 -12.06 24.00 0.85
CA TRP A 146 -11.03 23.00 1.17
C TRP A 146 -11.32 21.66 0.50
N ALA A 147 -10.30 21.11 -0.18
CA ALA A 147 -10.35 19.76 -0.73
C ALA A 147 -9.16 18.94 -0.25
N ILE A 148 -9.38 17.67 0.11
CA ILE A 148 -8.35 16.69 0.42
C ILE A 148 -8.52 15.52 -0.54
N LEU A 149 -7.51 15.26 -1.36
CA LEU A 149 -7.49 14.15 -2.31
C LEU A 149 -6.56 13.07 -1.76
N ASP A 150 -7.17 12.02 -1.20
CA ASP A 150 -6.43 10.85 -0.74
C ASP A 150 -6.14 9.89 -1.90
N GLU A 151 -4.99 9.21 -1.87
CA GLU A 151 -4.46 8.41 -2.98
C GLU A 151 -4.39 9.20 -4.29
N ALA A 152 -3.97 10.46 -4.22
CA ALA A 152 -3.97 11.37 -5.36
C ALA A 152 -3.07 10.93 -6.53
N TYR A 153 -2.01 10.15 -6.25
CA TYR A 153 -1.17 9.54 -7.28
C TYR A 153 -1.89 8.45 -8.09
N GLN A 154 -2.92 7.81 -7.52
CA GLN A 154 -3.76 6.84 -8.22
C GLN A 154 -4.90 7.49 -9.02
N MET A 155 -5.16 8.77 -8.81
CA MET A 155 -6.15 9.51 -9.57
C MET A 155 -5.55 9.92 -10.92
N ARG A 156 -6.28 9.67 -12.00
CA ARG A 156 -5.93 10.18 -13.32
C ARG A 156 -6.19 11.69 -13.42
N SER A 157 -5.43 12.38 -14.27
CA SER A 157 -5.58 13.82 -14.46
C SER A 157 -6.94 14.20 -15.02
N ASP A 158 -7.55 13.38 -15.90
CA ASP A 158 -8.92 13.60 -16.37
C ASP A 158 -9.96 13.47 -15.24
N GLY A 159 -9.75 12.56 -14.30
CA GLY A 159 -10.56 12.43 -13.10
C GLY A 159 -10.47 13.66 -12.19
N LEU A 160 -9.26 14.21 -12.04
CA LEU A 160 -9.07 15.46 -11.32
C LEU A 160 -9.83 16.61 -11.99
N LEU A 161 -9.69 16.77 -13.31
CA LEU A 161 -10.38 17.82 -14.06
C LEU A 161 -11.90 17.73 -13.91
N ALA A 162 -12.44 16.52 -13.85
CA ALA A 162 -13.88 16.31 -13.67
C ALA A 162 -14.41 16.76 -12.30
N ILE A 163 -13.59 16.73 -11.26
CA ILE A 163 -13.97 17.16 -9.89
C ILE A 163 -13.46 18.55 -9.52
N ALA A 164 -12.47 19.08 -10.21
CA ALA A 164 -11.84 20.37 -9.93
C ALA A 164 -12.81 21.55 -9.82
N PRO A 165 -13.91 21.65 -10.61
CA PRO A 165 -14.89 22.71 -10.43
C PRO A 165 -15.48 22.80 -9.02
N ARG A 166 -15.48 21.71 -8.25
CA ARG A 166 -16.02 21.67 -6.88
C ARG A 166 -15.16 22.43 -5.86
N PHE A 167 -13.88 22.63 -6.14
CA PHE A 167 -12.94 23.38 -5.30
C PHE A 167 -12.12 24.42 -6.09
N ALA A 168 -12.66 24.85 -7.23
CA ALA A 168 -11.97 25.76 -8.14
C ALA A 168 -11.55 27.10 -7.50
N SER A 169 -12.27 27.59 -6.49
CA SER A 169 -11.93 28.79 -5.71
C SER A 169 -11.20 28.49 -4.40
N GLY A 170 -11.01 27.21 -4.08
CA GLY A 170 -10.44 26.74 -2.81
C GLY A 170 -8.97 26.38 -2.88
N CYS A 171 -8.49 25.76 -1.81
CA CYS A 171 -7.16 25.18 -1.68
C CYS A 171 -7.27 23.66 -1.55
N ALA A 172 -6.37 22.92 -2.20
CA ALA A 172 -6.39 21.46 -2.25
C ALA A 172 -5.13 20.84 -1.63
N LEU A 173 -5.31 19.79 -0.84
CA LEU A 173 -4.26 18.89 -0.38
C LEU A 173 -4.27 17.63 -1.24
N PHE A 174 -3.14 17.33 -1.87
CA PHE A 174 -2.91 16.10 -2.63
C PHE A 174 -2.02 15.18 -1.81
N VAL A 175 -2.56 14.07 -1.34
CA VAL A 175 -1.80 13.09 -0.53
C VAL A 175 -1.75 11.76 -1.25
N GLY A 176 -0.57 11.14 -1.35
CA GLY A 176 -0.45 9.85 -1.97
C GLY A 176 0.97 9.30 -1.95
N ASP A 177 1.12 8.13 -2.50
CA ASP A 177 2.37 7.40 -2.57
C ASP A 177 2.96 7.47 -3.98
N PRO A 178 4.10 8.16 -4.18
CA PRO A 178 4.69 8.31 -5.51
C PRO A 178 5.32 7.02 -6.06
N GLY A 179 5.60 6.04 -5.20
CA GLY A 179 6.27 4.78 -5.57
C GLY A 179 5.32 3.61 -5.81
N GLN A 180 4.00 3.81 -5.67
CA GLN A 180 3.02 2.77 -5.93
C GLN A 180 2.49 2.81 -7.38
N LEU A 181 1.56 1.90 -7.67
CA LEU A 181 0.99 1.73 -9.01
C LEU A 181 0.47 3.03 -9.61
N ASP A 182 0.77 3.22 -10.88
CA ASP A 182 0.18 4.27 -11.70
C ASP A 182 -1.34 4.10 -11.85
N PRO A 183 -2.05 5.18 -12.17
CA PRO A 183 -3.47 5.10 -12.44
C PRO A 183 -3.75 4.14 -13.61
N PHE A 184 -4.72 3.27 -13.42
CA PHE A 184 -5.09 2.32 -14.47
C PHE A 184 -5.84 3.02 -15.61
N ALA A 185 -5.27 2.99 -16.82
CA ALA A 185 -5.92 3.46 -18.04
C ALA A 185 -6.59 2.29 -18.79
N THR A 186 -7.87 2.46 -19.16
CA THR A 186 -8.62 1.49 -19.97
C THR A 186 -8.53 1.78 -21.46
N VAL A 187 -7.99 2.93 -21.83
CA VAL A 187 -7.80 3.38 -23.24
C VAL A 187 -6.32 3.47 -23.54
N GLY A 188 -5.95 3.20 -24.78
CA GLY A 188 -4.56 3.33 -25.22
C GLY A 188 -4.05 4.76 -24.97
N ALA A 189 -3.00 4.83 -24.13
CA ALA A 189 -2.38 6.08 -23.70
C ALA A 189 -1.32 6.59 -24.69
N ASP A 190 -0.86 5.73 -25.60
CA ASP A 190 0.31 5.97 -26.46
C ASP A 190 0.28 7.31 -27.19
N ARG A 191 -0.90 7.76 -27.64
CA ARG A 191 -1.08 9.06 -28.32
C ARG A 191 -0.83 10.28 -27.41
N TRP A 192 -0.85 10.12 -26.10
CA TRP A 192 -0.65 11.18 -25.11
C TRP A 192 0.72 11.14 -24.47
N ALA A 193 1.46 10.04 -24.71
CA ALA A 193 2.76 9.82 -24.10
C ALA A 193 3.69 11.01 -24.36
N GLY A 194 4.31 11.53 -23.29
CA GLY A 194 5.14 12.72 -23.35
C GLY A 194 4.40 14.05 -23.44
N SER A 195 3.06 14.05 -23.45
CA SER A 195 2.28 15.27 -23.36
C SER A 195 2.26 15.78 -21.91
N ALA A 196 2.47 17.08 -21.73
CA ALA A 196 2.36 17.72 -20.41
C ALA A 196 0.93 17.62 -19.82
N TRP A 197 -0.07 17.37 -20.64
CA TRP A 197 -1.49 17.22 -20.29
C TRP A 197 -1.99 15.80 -20.59
N ASP A 198 -1.19 14.79 -20.32
CA ASP A 198 -1.64 13.43 -20.50
C ASP A 198 -2.84 13.12 -19.57
N PRO A 199 -4.04 12.85 -20.14
CA PRO A 199 -5.25 12.59 -19.35
C PRO A 199 -5.17 11.27 -18.57
N THR A 200 -4.23 10.41 -18.90
CA THR A 200 -4.05 9.08 -18.30
C THR A 200 -2.98 9.08 -17.21
N ASP A 201 -2.15 10.11 -17.14
CA ASP A 201 -1.11 10.24 -16.12
C ASP A 201 -1.72 10.60 -14.75
N SER A 202 -0.93 10.42 -13.72
CA SER A 202 -1.27 10.77 -12.35
C SER A 202 -1.64 12.26 -12.24
N ALA A 203 -2.75 12.52 -11.56
CA ALA A 203 -3.20 13.87 -11.26
C ALA A 203 -2.11 14.72 -10.60
N VAL A 204 -1.36 14.12 -9.64
CA VAL A 204 -0.26 14.81 -8.95
C VAL A 204 0.89 15.10 -9.89
N ALA A 205 1.25 14.19 -10.79
CA ALA A 205 2.33 14.41 -11.76
C ALA A 205 2.00 15.61 -12.66
N VAL A 206 0.78 15.65 -13.21
CA VAL A 206 0.33 16.76 -14.07
C VAL A 206 0.23 18.08 -13.29
N VAL A 207 -0.37 18.07 -12.09
CA VAL A 207 -0.45 19.28 -11.25
C VAL A 207 0.93 19.84 -10.95
N ARG A 208 1.88 18.98 -10.59
CA ARG A 208 3.25 19.37 -10.25
C ARG A 208 4.02 19.90 -11.44
N ALA A 209 3.86 19.29 -12.62
CA ALA A 209 4.50 19.75 -13.85
C ALA A 209 4.06 21.16 -14.24
N HIS A 210 2.80 21.52 -14.00
CA HIS A 210 2.24 22.82 -14.33
C HIS A 210 2.29 23.85 -13.20
N ASN A 211 2.61 23.42 -11.98
CA ASN A 211 2.71 24.30 -10.81
C ASN A 211 3.97 23.93 -9.99
N PRO A 212 5.16 24.24 -10.50
CA PRO A 212 6.43 23.84 -9.88
C PRO A 212 6.66 24.46 -8.49
N ASP A 213 6.00 25.57 -8.20
CA ASP A 213 6.13 26.32 -6.94
C ASP A 213 5.23 25.79 -5.81
N LEU A 214 4.40 24.77 -6.08
CA LEU A 214 3.57 24.18 -5.02
C LEU A 214 4.43 23.55 -3.93
N PRO A 215 4.10 23.81 -2.64
CA PRO A 215 4.77 23.14 -1.54
C PRO A 215 4.64 21.62 -1.64
N VAL A 216 5.77 20.93 -1.53
CA VAL A 216 5.84 19.47 -1.50
C VAL A 216 6.45 19.03 -0.19
N HIS A 217 5.65 18.42 0.66
CA HIS A 217 6.11 17.80 1.91
C HIS A 217 6.29 16.30 1.73
N ARG A 218 7.09 15.70 2.61
CA ARG A 218 7.32 14.25 2.61
C ARG A 218 7.17 13.70 4.00
N LEU A 219 6.43 12.60 4.14
CA LEU A 219 6.41 11.83 5.37
C LEU A 219 7.70 11.00 5.45
N PRO A 220 8.56 11.23 6.45
CA PRO A 220 9.92 10.71 6.41
C PRO A 220 10.06 9.26 6.88
N PHE A 221 9.02 8.67 7.50
CA PHE A 221 9.13 7.37 8.14
C PHE A 221 8.03 6.41 7.72
N SER A 222 8.38 5.15 7.51
CA SER A 222 7.41 4.06 7.39
C SER A 222 7.19 3.40 8.75
N TRP A 223 5.97 3.47 9.27
CA TRP A 223 5.55 2.78 10.50
C TRP A 223 5.04 1.35 10.24
N ARG A 224 4.85 0.99 8.97
CA ARG A 224 4.44 -0.35 8.55
C ARG A 224 5.62 -1.27 8.36
N LEU A 225 6.58 -0.85 7.54
CA LEU A 225 7.71 -1.69 7.18
C LEU A 225 8.62 -1.88 8.39
N PRO A 226 9.04 -3.14 8.67
CA PRO A 226 10.06 -3.38 9.68
C PRO A 226 11.38 -2.75 9.25
N ALA A 227 12.27 -2.49 10.20
CA ALA A 227 13.59 -1.91 9.92
C ALA A 227 14.40 -2.75 8.91
N SER A 228 14.21 -4.08 8.90
CA SER A 228 14.81 -4.99 7.93
C SER A 228 14.34 -4.80 6.48
N ALA A 229 13.19 -4.14 6.27
CA ALA A 229 12.60 -3.96 4.95
C ALA A 229 12.61 -2.51 4.46
N ALA A 230 12.53 -1.55 5.35
CA ALA A 230 12.36 -0.14 4.99
C ALA A 230 13.50 0.38 4.10
N ASP A 231 14.76 0.08 4.46
CA ASP A 231 15.93 0.49 3.68
C ASP A 231 15.95 -0.14 2.28
N LEU A 232 15.67 -1.43 2.17
CA LEU A 232 15.59 -2.11 0.88
C LEU A 232 14.49 -1.51 -0.01
N VAL A 233 13.29 -1.33 0.53
CA VAL A 233 12.15 -0.78 -0.20
C VAL A 233 12.43 0.68 -0.59
N ALA A 234 13.05 1.48 0.28
CA ALA A 234 13.42 2.86 -0.02
C ALA A 234 14.42 2.92 -1.18
N ARG A 235 15.48 2.11 -1.15
CA ARG A 235 16.49 2.06 -2.22
C ARG A 235 15.92 1.54 -3.55
N ALA A 236 15.12 0.50 -3.51
CA ALA A 236 14.61 -0.13 -4.73
C ALA A 236 13.50 0.69 -5.41
N PHE A 237 12.68 1.42 -4.64
CA PHE A 237 11.46 2.03 -5.18
C PHE A 237 11.32 3.54 -4.95
N TYR A 238 12.12 4.11 -4.03
CA TYR A 238 11.99 5.53 -3.64
C TYR A 238 13.33 6.29 -3.68
N PRO A 239 14.15 6.13 -4.73
CA PRO A 239 15.45 6.83 -4.78
C PRO A 239 15.29 8.35 -4.81
N PHE A 240 14.16 8.85 -5.31
CA PHE A 240 13.85 10.29 -5.39
C PHE A 240 13.03 10.82 -4.21
N THR A 241 12.46 9.95 -3.41
CA THR A 241 11.64 10.26 -2.23
C THR A 241 12.01 9.33 -1.07
N PRO A 242 13.28 9.36 -0.60
CA PRO A 242 13.76 8.42 0.41
C PRO A 242 12.98 8.57 1.72
N PHE A 243 12.87 7.47 2.44
CA PHE A 243 12.27 7.38 3.76
C PHE A 243 13.04 6.39 4.64
N GLU A 244 12.80 6.43 5.95
CA GLU A 244 13.43 5.55 6.92
C GLU A 244 12.39 4.67 7.62
N ALA A 245 12.87 3.65 8.32
CA ALA A 245 12.01 2.89 9.23
C ALA A 245 11.56 3.76 10.41
N GLY A 246 10.27 3.73 10.71
CA GLY A 246 9.72 4.31 11.94
C GLY A 246 10.05 3.52 13.19
N THR A 247 10.35 2.22 13.03
CA THR A 247 10.65 1.26 14.10
C THR A 247 12.11 0.80 14.04
N GLU A 248 12.66 0.38 15.17
CA GLU A 248 13.96 -0.26 15.24
C GLU A 248 13.84 -1.78 15.03
N HIS A 249 14.97 -2.46 14.81
CA HIS A 249 14.97 -3.93 14.63
C HIS A 249 14.41 -4.68 15.85
N SER A 250 14.65 -4.18 17.04
CA SER A 250 14.14 -4.76 18.30
C SER A 250 12.65 -4.57 18.52
N ASP A 251 12.01 -3.64 17.80
CA ASP A 251 10.59 -3.33 17.97
C ASP A 251 9.66 -4.40 17.38
N ARG A 252 10.20 -5.23 16.49
CA ARG A 252 9.41 -6.27 15.83
C ARG A 252 10.10 -7.60 15.80
N SER A 253 9.36 -8.62 16.15
CA SER A 253 9.80 -10.01 16.04
C SER A 253 8.68 -10.92 15.55
N LEU A 254 9.07 -12.00 14.90
CA LEU A 254 8.19 -13.07 14.46
C LEU A 254 8.73 -14.38 15.01
N ALA A 255 8.02 -15.01 15.93
CA ALA A 255 8.39 -16.31 16.49
C ALA A 255 7.50 -17.40 15.89
N LEU A 256 8.14 -18.48 15.42
CA LEU A 256 7.45 -19.63 14.85
C LEU A 256 7.37 -20.78 15.87
N GLY A 257 6.23 -21.48 15.93
CA GLY A 257 6.14 -22.72 16.66
C GLY A 257 7.06 -23.82 16.09
N ALA A 258 7.31 -24.86 16.87
CA ALA A 258 8.24 -25.94 16.49
C ALA A 258 7.87 -26.60 15.14
N PRO A 259 8.88 -26.93 14.31
CA PRO A 259 8.69 -27.67 13.08
C PRO A 259 8.12 -29.06 13.37
N GLY A 260 7.06 -29.48 13.14
CA GLY A 260 6.50 -30.83 13.45
C GLY A 260 5.14 -30.84 14.14
N ARG A 261 4.66 -29.72 14.64
CA ARG A 261 3.26 -29.58 14.98
C ARG A 261 2.47 -29.49 13.68
N ALA A 262 1.92 -30.59 13.22
CA ALA A 262 0.79 -30.56 12.30
C ALA A 262 -0.36 -29.92 13.08
N GLY A 263 -0.69 -28.66 12.76
CA GLY A 263 -1.91 -28.03 13.27
C GLY A 263 -3.09 -28.95 12.92
N ARG A 264 -4.01 -29.19 13.85
CA ARG A 264 -5.20 -29.98 13.60
C ARG A 264 -5.96 -29.37 12.40
N GLY A 265 -5.96 -30.06 11.27
CA GLY A 265 -6.78 -29.71 10.11
C GLY A 265 -6.04 -29.25 8.84
N VAL A 266 -4.71 -29.14 8.84
CA VAL A 266 -3.94 -28.84 7.63
C VAL A 266 -3.37 -30.16 7.06
N GLN A 267 -3.92 -30.62 5.94
CA GLN A 267 -3.38 -31.79 5.23
C GLN A 267 -2.23 -31.37 4.33
N GLY A 268 -0.99 -31.54 4.79
CA GLY A 268 0.20 -31.28 3.97
C GLY A 268 0.53 -32.45 3.06
N ALA A 269 0.24 -32.34 1.77
CA ALA A 269 0.72 -33.24 0.74
C ALA A 269 2.09 -32.77 0.25
N GLY A 270 3.17 -33.21 0.84
CA GLY A 270 4.52 -32.97 0.36
C GLY A 270 5.50 -33.98 0.94
N SER A 271 6.59 -34.30 0.20
CA SER A 271 7.69 -35.09 0.71
C SER A 271 8.34 -34.41 1.92
N ASP A 272 9.05 -35.18 2.75
CA ASP A 272 9.76 -34.62 3.93
C ASP A 272 10.78 -33.55 3.49
N GLY A 273 11.42 -33.72 2.33
CA GLY A 273 12.33 -32.72 1.77
C GLY A 273 11.63 -31.40 1.42
N HIS A 274 10.44 -31.47 0.83
CA HIS A 274 9.66 -30.24 0.52
C HIS A 274 9.24 -29.51 1.82
N ARG A 275 8.76 -30.24 2.81
CA ARG A 275 8.40 -29.66 4.12
C ARG A 275 9.58 -28.97 4.79
N LYS A 276 10.76 -29.59 4.72
CA LYS A 276 11.99 -29.01 5.27
C LYS A 276 12.33 -27.69 4.58
N GLN A 277 12.26 -27.62 3.26
CA GLN A 277 12.50 -26.38 2.51
C GLN A 277 11.51 -25.26 2.85
N LEU A 278 10.21 -25.59 3.03
CA LEU A 278 9.23 -24.63 3.50
C LEU A 278 9.55 -24.09 4.89
N ASP A 279 9.93 -24.98 5.83
CA ASP A 279 10.30 -24.60 7.19
C ASP A 279 11.56 -23.75 7.23
N GLU A 280 12.55 -24.03 6.40
CA GLU A 280 13.78 -23.23 6.24
C GLU A 280 13.45 -21.82 5.73
N ALA A 281 12.62 -21.69 4.71
CA ALA A 281 12.20 -20.38 4.19
C ALA A 281 11.41 -19.57 5.23
N LEU A 282 10.50 -20.21 5.96
CA LEU A 282 9.74 -19.59 7.04
C LEU A 282 10.66 -19.13 8.18
N GLN A 283 11.63 -19.96 8.56
CA GLN A 283 12.58 -19.64 9.63
C GLN A 283 13.47 -18.46 9.24
N THR A 284 14.02 -18.47 8.02
CA THR A 284 14.80 -17.36 7.48
C THR A 284 13.99 -16.06 7.46
N ALA A 285 12.74 -16.12 7.02
CA ALA A 285 11.87 -14.95 7.01
C ALA A 285 11.57 -14.42 8.43
N ALA A 286 11.40 -15.31 9.40
CA ALA A 286 11.17 -14.91 10.79
C ALA A 286 12.41 -14.24 11.41
N GLU A 287 13.60 -14.68 11.05
CA GLU A 287 14.87 -14.16 11.60
C GLU A 287 15.32 -12.86 10.93
N THR A 288 15.11 -12.73 9.61
CA THR A 288 15.68 -11.64 8.81
C THR A 288 14.64 -10.64 8.30
N GLY A 289 13.35 -10.98 8.37
CA GLY A 289 12.26 -10.26 7.73
C GLY A 289 12.06 -10.61 6.25
N TRP A 290 12.98 -11.37 5.62
CA TRP A 290 12.94 -11.74 4.20
C TRP A 290 13.34 -13.18 3.97
N ALA A 291 12.72 -13.82 2.99
CA ALA A 291 13.21 -15.09 2.44
C ALA A 291 12.89 -15.18 0.95
N CYS A 292 13.72 -15.93 0.22
CA CYS A 292 13.42 -16.40 -1.13
C CYS A 292 13.18 -17.91 -1.09
N TYR A 293 12.02 -18.34 -1.57
CA TYR A 293 11.75 -19.73 -1.88
C TYR A 293 12.00 -19.93 -3.37
N GLU A 294 13.22 -20.34 -3.70
CA GLU A 294 13.65 -20.47 -5.09
C GLU A 294 13.37 -21.86 -5.64
N LEU A 295 12.68 -21.91 -6.77
CA LEU A 295 12.41 -23.11 -7.56
C LEU A 295 13.41 -23.22 -8.72
N PRO A 296 13.72 -24.43 -9.20
CA PRO A 296 14.58 -24.61 -10.38
C PRO A 296 14.09 -23.82 -11.59
N ALA A 297 15.02 -23.33 -12.42
CA ALA A 297 14.71 -22.62 -13.64
C ALA A 297 13.81 -23.46 -14.56
N ARG A 298 12.66 -22.92 -14.92
CA ARG A 298 11.70 -23.52 -15.84
C ARG A 298 10.79 -22.46 -16.42
N TYR A 299 10.57 -22.50 -17.71
CA TYR A 299 9.60 -21.62 -18.35
C TYR A 299 8.18 -22.19 -18.26
N THR A 300 7.22 -21.30 -18.01
CA THR A 300 5.81 -21.62 -17.94
C THR A 300 5.01 -20.63 -18.79
N VAL A 301 3.98 -21.12 -19.47
CA VAL A 301 3.25 -20.31 -20.47
C VAL A 301 2.30 -19.30 -19.81
N ARG A 302 1.60 -19.68 -18.73
CA ARG A 302 0.55 -18.87 -18.13
C ARG A 302 0.53 -18.96 -16.61
N THR A 303 0.33 -20.14 -16.07
CA THR A 303 0.29 -20.41 -14.65
C THR A 303 1.30 -21.50 -14.32
N ASP A 304 2.11 -21.25 -13.31
CA ASP A 304 3.10 -22.18 -12.80
C ASP A 304 2.54 -22.91 -11.58
N ALA A 305 1.96 -24.08 -11.81
CA ALA A 305 1.30 -24.83 -10.74
C ALA A 305 2.23 -25.14 -9.56
N GLU A 306 3.51 -25.38 -9.79
CA GLU A 306 4.49 -25.67 -8.74
C GLU A 306 4.76 -24.42 -7.88
N ALA A 307 4.99 -23.26 -8.51
CA ALA A 307 5.22 -22.01 -7.79
C ALA A 307 3.94 -21.52 -7.06
N LEU A 308 2.76 -21.71 -7.67
CA LEU A 308 1.48 -21.35 -7.06
C LEU A 308 1.15 -22.26 -5.86
N ASN A 309 1.45 -23.56 -5.96
CA ASN A 309 1.31 -24.49 -4.83
C ASN A 309 2.32 -24.12 -3.72
N ALA A 310 3.57 -23.78 -4.06
CA ALA A 310 4.56 -23.35 -3.06
C ALA A 310 4.09 -22.11 -2.27
N CYS A 311 3.47 -21.13 -2.94
CA CYS A 311 2.85 -19.99 -2.25
C CYS A 311 1.77 -20.43 -1.26
N ALA A 312 0.88 -21.34 -1.67
CA ALA A 312 -0.18 -21.86 -0.81
C ALA A 312 0.37 -22.73 0.33
N ASP A 313 1.35 -23.57 0.04
CA ASP A 313 1.99 -24.45 1.02
C ASP A 313 2.72 -23.65 2.10
N LEU A 314 3.45 -22.58 1.73
CA LEU A 314 4.09 -21.68 2.68
C LEU A 314 3.07 -20.99 3.60
N ALA A 315 1.98 -20.47 3.04
CA ALA A 315 0.94 -19.80 3.84
C ALA A 315 0.23 -20.78 4.79
N ALA A 316 -0.14 -21.95 4.32
CA ALA A 316 -0.75 -23.00 5.13
C ALA A 316 0.23 -23.53 6.20
N ARG A 317 1.50 -23.69 5.85
CA ARG A 317 2.53 -24.14 6.79
C ARG A 317 2.82 -23.11 7.88
N LEU A 318 2.87 -21.81 7.53
CA LEU A 318 3.00 -20.74 8.52
C LEU A 318 1.84 -20.78 9.54
N LEU A 319 0.61 -20.88 9.05
CA LEU A 319 -0.57 -20.98 9.90
C LEU A 319 -0.55 -22.25 10.78
N ALA A 320 -0.15 -23.39 10.20
CA ALA A 320 -0.08 -24.67 10.92
C ALA A 320 0.99 -24.69 12.02
N ARG A 321 2.10 -24.00 11.83
CA ARG A 321 3.16 -23.86 12.87
C ARG A 321 2.69 -23.01 14.04
N GLY A 322 1.73 -22.12 13.84
CA GLY A 322 1.36 -21.11 14.82
C GLY A 322 2.48 -20.10 15.04
N ALA A 323 2.33 -18.93 14.47
CA ALA A 323 3.29 -17.84 14.61
C ALA A 323 2.79 -16.80 15.61
N THR A 324 3.71 -16.20 16.36
CA THR A 324 3.43 -15.05 17.23
C THR A 324 4.23 -13.85 16.72
N ALA A 325 3.55 -12.75 16.49
CA ALA A 325 4.15 -11.49 16.09
C ALA A 325 4.13 -10.50 17.26
N VAL A 326 5.25 -9.80 17.49
CA VAL A 326 5.37 -8.72 18.47
C VAL A 326 5.68 -7.43 17.73
N ASP A 327 4.97 -6.37 18.09
CA ASP A 327 5.22 -5.00 17.65
C ASP A 327 5.17 -4.12 18.89
N SER A 328 6.30 -3.57 19.30
CA SER A 328 6.44 -2.81 20.57
C SER A 328 5.50 -1.60 20.66
N ILE A 329 5.06 -1.07 19.51
CA ILE A 329 4.18 0.10 19.43
C ILE A 329 2.70 -0.30 19.47
N SER A 330 2.31 -1.30 18.66
CA SER A 330 0.91 -1.65 18.43
C SER A 330 0.45 -2.86 19.24
N TYR A 331 1.34 -3.82 19.48
CA TYR A 331 1.07 -5.10 20.15
C TYR A 331 2.27 -5.55 20.98
N PRO A 332 2.60 -4.85 22.08
CA PRO A 332 3.80 -5.14 22.91
C PRO A 332 3.75 -6.53 23.56
N GLU A 333 2.56 -7.04 23.88
CA GLU A 333 2.38 -8.39 24.43
C GLU A 333 2.42 -9.49 23.36
N GLY A 334 2.52 -9.10 22.09
CA GLY A 334 2.41 -9.99 20.96
C GLY A 334 0.97 -10.44 20.66
N HIS A 335 0.79 -11.02 19.47
CA HIS A 335 -0.47 -11.59 19.04
C HIS A 335 -0.21 -12.79 18.12
N GLU A 336 -1.17 -13.69 18.05
CA GLU A 336 -1.14 -14.80 17.11
C GLU A 336 -1.30 -14.30 15.66
N VAL A 337 -0.50 -14.82 14.75
CA VAL A 337 -0.63 -14.59 13.32
C VAL A 337 -1.74 -15.49 12.79
N THR A 338 -2.95 -14.96 12.80
CA THR A 338 -4.17 -15.62 12.28
C THR A 338 -4.23 -15.55 10.75
N ALA A 339 -5.13 -16.31 10.13
CA ALA A 339 -5.25 -16.40 8.68
C ALA A 339 -5.50 -15.04 8.00
N ASP A 340 -6.31 -14.17 8.60
CA ASP A 340 -6.61 -12.82 8.10
C ASP A 340 -5.40 -11.86 8.16
N ARG A 341 -4.34 -12.24 8.90
CA ARG A 341 -3.07 -11.49 8.99
C ARG A 341 -2.01 -11.97 8.02
N ILE A 342 -2.34 -12.93 7.16
CA ILE A 342 -1.47 -13.48 6.11
C ILE A 342 -2.03 -13.09 4.75
N ALA A 343 -1.16 -12.62 3.85
CA ALA A 343 -1.54 -12.40 2.46
C ALA A 343 -0.61 -13.12 1.50
N VAL A 344 -1.22 -13.59 0.39
CA VAL A 344 -0.50 -14.12 -0.77
C VAL A 344 -0.73 -13.19 -1.95
N GLY A 345 0.33 -12.61 -2.49
CA GLY A 345 0.29 -11.65 -3.58
C GLY A 345 0.77 -12.24 -4.90
N ALA A 346 0.10 -11.91 -6.00
CA ALA A 346 0.51 -12.30 -7.35
C ALA A 346 0.24 -11.17 -8.37
N ALA A 347 0.81 -11.29 -9.58
CA ALA A 347 0.64 -10.29 -10.62
C ALA A 347 -0.70 -10.42 -11.37
N HIS A 348 -1.21 -11.64 -11.55
CA HIS A 348 -2.34 -11.95 -12.41
C HIS A 348 -3.52 -12.59 -11.66
N ARG A 349 -4.75 -12.32 -12.12
CA ARG A 349 -5.98 -12.89 -11.55
C ARG A 349 -6.04 -14.42 -11.65
N ASP A 350 -5.53 -14.99 -12.76
CA ASP A 350 -5.48 -16.45 -12.95
C ASP A 350 -4.58 -17.09 -11.88
N GLN A 351 -3.46 -16.46 -11.54
CA GLN A 351 -2.57 -16.89 -10.46
C GLN A 351 -3.28 -16.83 -9.10
N VAL A 352 -3.97 -15.72 -8.81
CA VAL A 352 -4.78 -15.55 -7.59
C VAL A 352 -5.82 -16.67 -7.46
N SER A 353 -6.57 -16.97 -8.52
CA SER A 353 -7.56 -18.05 -8.52
C SER A 353 -6.94 -19.41 -8.27
N ALA A 354 -5.79 -19.69 -8.88
CA ALA A 354 -5.08 -20.96 -8.72
C ALA A 354 -4.46 -21.11 -7.30
N ILE A 355 -3.90 -20.03 -6.72
CA ILE A 355 -3.42 -20.04 -5.32
C ILE A 355 -4.60 -20.27 -4.37
N ARG A 356 -5.75 -19.62 -4.59
CA ARG A 356 -6.94 -19.83 -3.76
C ARG A 356 -7.38 -21.30 -3.79
N ALA A 357 -7.48 -21.89 -4.99
CA ALA A 357 -7.80 -23.30 -5.15
C ALA A 357 -6.76 -24.24 -4.51
N ALA A 358 -5.48 -23.81 -4.46
CA ALA A 358 -4.44 -24.54 -3.75
C ALA A 358 -4.63 -24.47 -2.23
N LEU A 359 -4.93 -23.28 -1.68
CA LEU A 359 -5.21 -23.10 -0.25
C LEU A 359 -6.44 -23.85 0.21
N ASP A 360 -7.49 -23.92 -0.60
CA ASP A 360 -8.71 -24.67 -0.27
C ASP A 360 -8.43 -26.16 -0.02
N ARG A 361 -7.40 -26.74 -0.67
CA ARG A 361 -6.97 -28.11 -0.42
C ARG A 361 -6.33 -28.34 0.96
N HIS A 362 -5.80 -27.27 1.58
CA HIS A 362 -5.27 -27.32 2.94
C HIS A 362 -6.32 -27.25 4.04
N GLY A 363 -7.58 -27.05 3.68
CA GLY A 363 -8.72 -27.09 4.59
C GLY A 363 -9.24 -25.71 5.02
N PRO A 364 -10.28 -25.71 5.86
CA PRO A 364 -11.04 -24.50 6.18
C PRO A 364 -10.25 -23.43 6.95
N ALA A 365 -9.18 -23.81 7.64
CA ALA A 365 -8.34 -22.89 8.40
C ALA A 365 -7.65 -21.83 7.52
N THR A 366 -7.46 -22.11 6.22
CA THR A 366 -6.81 -21.19 5.28
C THR A 366 -7.79 -20.25 4.57
N ARG A 367 -9.09 -20.34 4.86
CA ARG A 367 -10.13 -19.59 4.14
C ARG A 367 -9.94 -18.08 4.23
N ASP A 368 -9.56 -17.59 5.40
CA ASP A 368 -9.43 -16.16 5.68
C ASP A 368 -8.07 -15.59 5.27
N ILE A 369 -7.14 -16.41 4.77
CA ILE A 369 -5.89 -15.92 4.15
C ILE A 369 -6.27 -15.08 2.94
N THR A 370 -5.79 -13.84 2.89
CA THR A 370 -6.01 -12.98 1.73
C THR A 370 -5.17 -13.46 0.54
N VAL A 371 -5.79 -13.64 -0.63
CA VAL A 371 -5.09 -13.90 -1.90
C VAL A 371 -5.57 -12.89 -2.92
N ASP A 372 -4.66 -12.02 -3.39
CA ASP A 372 -5.08 -10.99 -4.35
C ASP A 372 -3.92 -10.48 -5.23
N THR A 373 -4.28 -9.67 -6.23
CA THR A 373 -3.31 -8.98 -7.08
C THR A 373 -2.76 -7.75 -6.39
N ALA A 374 -1.60 -7.24 -6.87
CA ALA A 374 -0.99 -6.01 -6.37
C ALA A 374 -2.00 -4.86 -6.26
N ASN A 375 -2.83 -4.65 -7.29
CA ASN A 375 -3.81 -3.57 -7.30
C ASN A 375 -4.82 -3.64 -6.13
N ARG A 376 -5.21 -4.84 -5.71
CA ARG A 376 -6.17 -5.02 -4.62
C ARG A 376 -5.52 -5.12 -3.24
N LEU A 377 -4.24 -5.48 -3.18
CA LEU A 377 -3.45 -5.45 -1.95
C LEU A 377 -3.02 -4.02 -1.58
N GLN A 378 -3.13 -3.08 -2.52
CA GLN A 378 -2.77 -1.70 -2.28
C GLN A 378 -3.57 -1.10 -1.11
N GLY A 379 -2.91 -0.35 -0.24
CA GLY A 379 -3.51 0.22 0.97
C GLY A 379 -3.61 -0.73 2.17
N ARG A 380 -3.60 -2.05 1.96
CA ARG A 380 -3.72 -3.05 3.04
C ARG A 380 -2.37 -3.36 3.69
N GLU A 381 -2.40 -3.99 4.86
CA GLU A 381 -1.21 -4.45 5.58
C GLU A 381 -1.47 -5.78 6.29
N TYR A 382 -0.41 -6.58 6.40
CA TYR A 382 -0.45 -7.94 6.96
C TYR A 382 0.80 -8.18 7.82
N ASP A 383 0.74 -9.13 8.73
CA ASP A 383 1.93 -9.49 9.50
C ASP A 383 2.97 -10.17 8.60
N VAL A 384 2.52 -11.13 7.79
CA VAL A 384 3.38 -11.86 6.84
C VAL A 384 2.77 -11.85 5.44
N THR A 385 3.61 -11.59 4.46
CA THR A 385 3.23 -11.70 3.03
C THR A 385 4.05 -12.76 2.32
N ILE A 386 3.39 -13.49 1.42
CA ILE A 386 4.03 -14.44 0.50
C ILE A 386 3.74 -13.93 -0.90
N VAL A 387 4.78 -13.76 -1.71
CA VAL A 387 4.67 -13.08 -3.00
C VAL A 387 5.23 -13.95 -4.11
N LEU A 388 4.42 -14.20 -5.13
CA LEU A 388 4.94 -14.74 -6.38
C LEU A 388 5.62 -13.62 -7.17
N HIS A 389 6.92 -13.77 -7.44
CA HIS A 389 7.66 -12.78 -8.20
C HIS A 389 7.07 -12.62 -9.61
N PRO A 390 6.80 -11.38 -10.09
CA PRO A 390 6.12 -11.16 -11.38
C PRO A 390 6.81 -11.81 -12.58
N LEU A 391 8.13 -11.91 -12.57
CA LEU A 391 8.94 -12.53 -13.64
C LEU A 391 9.19 -14.02 -13.44
N SER A 392 8.67 -14.66 -12.37
CA SER A 392 8.89 -16.09 -12.13
C SER A 392 8.38 -16.96 -13.26
N GLY A 393 9.26 -17.78 -13.86
CA GLY A 393 8.93 -18.73 -14.92
C GLY A 393 8.64 -18.09 -16.29
N ARG A 394 8.89 -16.81 -16.48
CA ARG A 394 8.65 -16.11 -17.75
C ARG A 394 9.80 -16.23 -18.72
N ARG A 395 9.49 -16.04 -20.02
CA ARG A 395 10.48 -15.97 -21.12
C ARG A 395 10.77 -14.54 -21.55
N ASP A 396 9.97 -13.58 -21.11
CA ASP A 396 10.02 -12.18 -21.50
C ASP A 396 9.80 -11.28 -20.27
N ALA A 397 10.38 -10.12 -20.29
CA ALA A 397 10.21 -9.07 -19.29
C ALA A 397 9.39 -7.93 -19.91
N THR A 398 8.07 -8.12 -20.02
CA THR A 398 7.19 -7.09 -20.59
C THR A 398 7.02 -5.92 -19.63
N ALA A 399 6.65 -4.74 -20.13
CA ALA A 399 6.39 -3.53 -19.35
C ALA A 399 5.46 -3.78 -18.17
N PHE A 400 4.41 -4.61 -18.33
CA PHE A 400 3.51 -5.00 -17.24
C PHE A 400 4.25 -5.68 -16.08
N HIS A 401 5.20 -6.58 -16.35
CA HIS A 401 5.93 -7.33 -15.32
C HIS A 401 7.08 -6.52 -14.72
N LEU A 402 7.63 -5.59 -15.50
CA LEU A 402 8.67 -4.66 -15.06
C LEU A 402 8.12 -3.44 -14.29
N GLU A 403 6.81 -3.24 -14.27
CA GLU A 403 6.20 -2.09 -13.59
C GLU A 403 6.63 -2.04 -12.13
N THR A 404 7.45 -1.05 -11.81
CA THR A 404 8.08 -0.86 -10.51
C THR A 404 7.06 -0.75 -9.38
N GLY A 405 5.98 0.00 -9.61
CA GLY A 405 4.90 0.15 -8.63
C GLY A 405 4.21 -1.17 -8.26
N ARG A 406 4.11 -2.11 -9.21
CA ARG A 406 3.55 -3.45 -8.96
C ARG A 406 4.42 -4.26 -8.01
N LEU A 407 5.72 -4.29 -8.28
CA LEU A 407 6.68 -4.97 -7.40
C LEU A 407 6.72 -4.30 -6.04
N CYS A 408 6.75 -2.97 -5.98
CA CYS A 408 6.70 -2.20 -4.75
C CYS A 408 5.48 -2.56 -3.88
N VAL A 409 4.27 -2.59 -4.47
CA VAL A 409 3.07 -2.96 -3.71
C VAL A 409 3.18 -4.38 -3.17
N LEU A 410 3.61 -5.35 -3.97
CA LEU A 410 3.76 -6.74 -3.53
C LEU A 410 4.73 -6.86 -2.34
N LEU A 411 5.84 -6.14 -2.38
CA LEU A 411 6.92 -6.25 -1.40
C LEU A 411 6.81 -5.31 -0.19
N SER A 412 5.79 -4.44 -0.11
CA SER A 412 5.64 -3.43 0.95
C SER A 412 4.38 -3.57 1.79
N ARG A 413 3.76 -4.76 1.83
CA ARG A 413 2.51 -4.99 2.60
C ARG A 413 2.73 -5.61 3.96
N HIS A 414 3.91 -6.15 4.25
CA HIS A 414 4.22 -6.86 5.48
C HIS A 414 4.61 -5.91 6.63
N ARG A 415 4.33 -6.36 7.84
CA ARG A 415 4.77 -5.73 9.10
C ARG A 415 5.97 -6.46 9.71
N HIS A 416 6.09 -7.77 9.47
CA HIS A 416 7.11 -8.62 10.09
C HIS A 416 7.98 -9.32 9.05
N ALA A 417 7.39 -10.04 8.09
CA ALA A 417 8.16 -10.79 7.11
C ALA A 417 7.52 -10.86 5.73
N CYS A 418 8.36 -10.93 4.70
CA CYS A 418 7.97 -11.17 3.31
C CYS A 418 8.76 -12.35 2.73
N ILE A 419 8.04 -13.32 2.16
CA ILE A 419 8.64 -14.47 1.47
C ILE A 419 8.35 -14.33 -0.02
N VAL A 420 9.42 -14.29 -0.83
CA VAL A 420 9.30 -14.24 -2.28
C VAL A 420 9.46 -15.63 -2.86
N VAL A 421 8.46 -16.10 -3.58
CA VAL A 421 8.51 -17.34 -4.36
C VAL A 421 8.92 -17.00 -5.78
N ALA A 422 10.00 -17.60 -6.26
CA ALA A 422 10.55 -17.30 -7.57
C ALA A 422 11.15 -18.56 -8.21
N ARG A 423 11.24 -18.57 -9.55
CA ARG A 423 12.13 -19.49 -10.25
C ARG A 423 13.49 -18.86 -10.47
N ALA A 424 14.53 -19.65 -10.42
CA ALA A 424 15.89 -19.23 -10.77
C ALA A 424 15.96 -18.69 -12.21
N GLY A 425 16.91 -17.80 -12.48
CA GLY A 425 17.21 -17.26 -13.81
C GLY A 425 16.47 -15.94 -14.12
N ILE A 426 15.87 -15.26 -13.14
CA ILE A 426 15.23 -13.96 -13.38
C ILE A 426 16.25 -12.87 -13.70
N SER A 427 17.42 -12.85 -13.06
CA SER A 427 18.49 -11.90 -13.36
C SER A 427 18.95 -12.02 -14.81
N ASP A 428 19.18 -13.25 -15.29
CA ASP A 428 19.58 -13.50 -16.69
C ASP A 428 18.47 -13.08 -17.67
N LEU A 429 17.21 -13.29 -17.30
CA LEU A 429 16.06 -12.82 -18.07
C LEU A 429 16.04 -11.30 -18.18
N LEU A 430 16.28 -10.59 -17.10
CA LEU A 430 16.34 -9.14 -17.08
C LEU A 430 17.46 -8.61 -17.95
N ASP A 431 18.65 -9.21 -17.88
CA ASP A 431 19.82 -8.82 -18.70
C ASP A 431 19.59 -9.08 -20.21
N ALA A 432 18.80 -10.11 -20.53
CA ALA A 432 18.43 -10.40 -21.92
C ALA A 432 17.31 -9.48 -22.47
N HIS A 433 16.64 -8.71 -21.64
CA HIS A 433 15.54 -7.83 -22.03
C HIS A 433 15.82 -6.39 -21.57
N PRO A 434 16.75 -5.67 -22.26
CA PRO A 434 17.03 -4.29 -21.92
C PRO A 434 15.78 -3.43 -22.06
N HIS A 435 15.68 -2.46 -21.18
CA HIS A 435 14.56 -1.51 -21.18
C HIS A 435 14.53 -0.70 -22.48
N THR A 436 13.39 -0.66 -23.13
CA THR A 436 13.21 0.01 -24.43
C THR A 436 12.16 1.13 -24.41
N ASP A 437 11.61 1.48 -23.25
CA ASP A 437 10.62 2.53 -23.15
C ASP A 437 11.24 3.90 -23.47
N PRO A 438 10.56 4.77 -24.24
CA PRO A 438 11.09 6.06 -24.60
C PRO A 438 11.24 6.95 -23.36
N VAL A 439 12.40 7.61 -23.25
CA VAL A 439 12.65 8.64 -22.22
C VAL A 439 12.32 9.99 -22.80
N TYR A 440 11.42 10.72 -22.13
CA TYR A 440 11.02 12.06 -22.53
C TYR A 440 11.81 13.10 -21.74
N LEU A 441 12.58 13.96 -22.43
CA LEU A 441 13.54 14.89 -21.81
C LEU A 441 12.95 15.88 -20.81
N ASN A 442 11.70 16.22 -20.93
CA ASN A 442 11.05 17.20 -20.07
C ASN A 442 10.07 16.57 -19.05
N VAL A 443 10.03 15.25 -18.97
CA VAL A 443 9.21 14.53 -18.00
C VAL A 443 10.09 14.08 -16.84
N PRO A 444 9.85 14.54 -15.61
CA PRO A 444 10.63 14.10 -14.45
C PRO A 444 10.53 12.58 -14.27
N VAL A 445 11.67 11.93 -14.07
CA VAL A 445 11.72 10.52 -13.71
C VAL A 445 11.11 10.38 -12.31
N ARG A 446 10.03 9.63 -12.21
CA ARG A 446 9.29 9.42 -10.96
C ARG A 446 9.63 8.10 -10.30
N PHE A 447 9.87 7.08 -11.10
CA PHE A 447 10.21 5.75 -10.65
C PHE A 447 11.61 5.36 -11.09
N PRO A 448 12.30 4.51 -10.32
CA PRO A 448 13.49 3.84 -10.82
C PRO A 448 13.10 2.94 -12.00
N ASP A 449 14.08 2.62 -12.83
CA ASP A 449 13.92 1.63 -13.90
C ASP A 449 13.45 0.28 -13.31
N GLY A 450 12.49 -0.35 -13.98
CA GLY A 450 12.00 -1.66 -13.56
C GLY A 450 13.09 -2.72 -13.50
N TRP A 451 14.03 -2.71 -14.43
CA TRP A 451 15.22 -3.58 -14.39
C TRP A 451 16.02 -3.37 -13.11
N GLU A 452 16.35 -2.11 -12.78
CA GLU A 452 17.13 -1.75 -11.59
C GLU A 452 16.40 -2.13 -10.29
N ALA A 453 15.11 -1.87 -10.20
CA ALA A 453 14.31 -2.22 -9.03
C ALA A 453 14.27 -3.74 -8.79
N HIS A 454 14.04 -4.53 -9.84
CA HIS A 454 14.05 -5.99 -9.75
C HIS A 454 15.43 -6.53 -9.37
N GLN A 455 16.52 -6.05 -10.00
CA GLN A 455 17.89 -6.49 -9.66
C GLN A 455 18.27 -6.15 -8.22
N THR A 456 17.89 -4.98 -7.73
CA THR A 456 18.11 -4.58 -6.32
C THR A 456 17.47 -5.56 -5.34
N ILE A 457 16.22 -5.96 -5.61
CA ILE A 457 15.49 -6.93 -4.79
C ILE A 457 16.13 -8.32 -4.87
N LEU A 458 16.45 -8.80 -6.07
CA LEU A 458 17.05 -10.12 -6.27
C LEU A 458 18.43 -10.24 -5.62
N ALA A 459 19.26 -9.20 -5.72
CA ALA A 459 20.57 -9.15 -5.07
C ALA A 459 20.44 -9.24 -3.52
N HIS A 460 19.46 -8.55 -2.94
CA HIS A 460 19.21 -8.64 -1.50
C HIS A 460 18.76 -10.05 -1.07
N LEU A 461 17.83 -10.66 -1.81
CA LEU A 461 17.33 -12.00 -1.52
C LEU A 461 18.43 -13.06 -1.64
N ALA A 462 19.33 -12.95 -2.63
CA ALA A 462 20.47 -13.85 -2.81
C ALA A 462 21.49 -13.72 -1.65
N ALA A 463 21.78 -12.49 -1.20
CA ALA A 463 22.68 -12.26 -0.07
C ALA A 463 22.14 -12.86 1.25
N GLY A 464 20.83 -12.78 1.49
CA GLY A 464 20.15 -13.38 2.63
C GLY A 464 20.21 -14.91 2.63
N ALA A 465 20.08 -15.54 1.47
CA ALA A 465 20.19 -16.99 1.31
C ALA A 465 21.61 -17.51 1.63
N GLY A 466 22.66 -16.75 1.25
CA GLY A 466 24.06 -17.09 1.55
C GLY A 466 24.43 -16.99 3.05
N ALA A 467 23.82 -16.07 3.77
CA ALA A 467 24.09 -15.90 5.20
C ALA A 467 23.49 -17.04 6.06
N GLY A 468 22.41 -17.68 5.61
CA GLY A 468 21.81 -18.85 6.25
C GLY A 468 22.62 -20.13 6.07
N ALA A 469 23.25 -20.33 4.92
CA ALA A 469 24.04 -21.50 4.62
C ALA A 469 25.40 -21.56 5.38
N GLY A 470 25.94 -20.41 5.77
CA GLY A 470 27.21 -20.30 6.51
C GLY A 470 27.12 -20.55 8.02
N ARG A 471 25.91 -20.67 8.61
CA ARG A 471 25.69 -20.94 10.04
C ARG A 471 25.37 -22.39 10.40
N ALA A 472 25.22 -23.25 9.38
CA ALA A 472 24.93 -24.68 9.52
C ALA A 472 26.16 -25.59 9.29
N GLY A 473 27.37 -25.03 9.31
CA GLY A 473 28.65 -25.73 9.23
C GLY A 473 29.36 -25.86 10.60
#